data_f6898687f42cf72ee48fbbbf631fc178
#
_entry.id   f6898687f42cf72ee48fbbbf631fc178
#
_cell.length_a   1.000
_cell.length_b   1.000
_cell.length_c   1.000
_cell.angle_alpha   90.00
_cell.angle_beta   90.00
_cell.angle_gamma   90.00
#
_symmetry.space_group_name_H-M   'P 1'
#
loop_
_entity.id
_entity.type
_entity.pdbx_description
1 polymer ?
#
loop_
_entity_poly.entity_id
_entity_poly.type
_entity_poly.pdbx_seq_one_letter_code
_entity_poly.pdbx_strand_id
1 'polypeptide(L)'
;MKQDIGVCKSVSITCISETSWLDGDAWLKNVERAGGRNVDQWSVDWDEGNSGGYSSLIETEGLDGSSRKFLLDSGWNNAYMDAAFEREGIDAMLARREIEFLYVTHEHFDHYFGIASVLRHGPDITIMIPNTFHEKGHMLLKGARFPSSHAGNAFPHTGELVRHDPDIVYLLYPGCASVTFDLDVPFGV
;
A
#
# COMPACT_ATOMS: atom_id res chain seq x y z
N MET A 1 -10.73 -25.71 6.81
CA MET A 1 -9.85 -26.18 7.93
C MET A 1 -9.70 -25.00 8.88
N LYS A 2 -10.03 -25.12 10.18
CA LYS A 2 -9.74 -24.02 11.12
C LYS A 2 -8.23 -24.02 11.37
N GLN A 3 -7.58 -22.93 11.08
CA GLN A 3 -6.18 -22.72 11.39
C GLN A 3 -6.09 -21.79 12.61
N ASP A 4 -5.30 -22.17 13.59
CA ASP A 4 -5.02 -21.30 14.73
C ASP A 4 -3.98 -20.28 14.26
N ILE A 5 -4.37 -19.02 14.27
CA ILE A 5 -3.55 -17.88 13.80
C ILE A 5 -2.95 -17.07 14.96
N GLY A 6 -3.10 -17.56 16.18
CA GLY A 6 -2.63 -16.86 17.39
C GLY A 6 -3.64 -15.85 17.94
N VAL A 7 -3.23 -15.14 18.96
CA VAL A 7 -4.05 -14.16 19.70
C VAL A 7 -3.24 -12.92 19.99
N CYS A 8 -3.84 -11.74 19.84
CA CYS A 8 -3.29 -10.51 20.36
C CYS A 8 -4.23 -9.91 21.43
N LYS A 9 -3.73 -9.01 22.23
CA LYS A 9 -4.49 -8.30 23.24
C LYS A 9 -5.37 -7.22 22.60
N SER A 10 -4.82 -6.51 21.62
CA SER A 10 -5.54 -5.46 20.90
C SER A 10 -4.99 -5.28 19.48
N VAL A 11 -5.85 -4.79 18.60
CA VAL A 11 -5.52 -4.29 17.26
C VAL A 11 -6.05 -2.87 17.16
N SER A 12 -5.21 -1.96 16.71
CA SER A 12 -5.58 -0.59 16.36
C SER A 12 -5.39 -0.37 14.87
N ILE A 13 -6.35 0.26 14.23
CA ILE A 13 -6.31 0.60 12.82
C ILE A 13 -6.50 2.11 12.69
N THR A 14 -5.47 2.80 12.20
CA THR A 14 -5.54 4.22 11.87
C THR A 14 -5.69 4.35 10.37
N CYS A 15 -6.87 4.78 9.90
CA CYS A 15 -7.07 5.08 8.49
C CYS A 15 -6.35 6.39 8.15
N ILE A 16 -5.32 6.31 7.31
CA ILE A 16 -4.51 7.46 6.88
C ILE A 16 -5.15 8.11 5.65
N SER A 17 -5.62 7.28 4.73
CA SER A 17 -6.31 7.65 3.50
C SER A 17 -7.36 6.59 3.17
N GLU A 18 -8.50 7.04 2.62
CA GLU A 18 -9.56 6.18 2.12
C GLU A 18 -9.65 6.25 0.59
N THR A 19 -10.41 5.34 -0.01
CA THR A 19 -10.53 5.24 -1.47
C THR A 19 -11.35 6.34 -2.13
N SER A 20 -11.94 7.26 -1.39
CA SER A 20 -12.72 8.36 -1.93
C SER A 20 -11.86 9.35 -2.71
N TRP A 21 -12.37 9.76 -3.89
CA TRP A 21 -11.76 10.78 -4.72
C TRP A 21 -12.31 12.15 -4.36
N LEU A 22 -11.48 13.19 -4.48
CA LEU A 22 -11.93 14.58 -4.29
C LEU A 22 -12.93 14.99 -5.39
N ASP A 23 -12.71 14.52 -6.63
CA ASP A 23 -13.58 14.72 -7.78
C ASP A 23 -13.65 13.44 -8.63
N GLY A 24 -14.74 12.69 -8.47
CA GLY A 24 -14.99 11.46 -9.23
C GLY A 24 -15.22 11.69 -10.72
N ASP A 25 -15.79 12.84 -11.10
CA ASP A 25 -16.01 13.18 -12.52
C ASP A 25 -14.68 13.49 -13.23
N ALA A 26 -13.75 14.14 -12.54
CA ALA A 26 -12.40 14.36 -13.07
C ALA A 26 -11.67 13.03 -13.27
N TRP A 27 -11.81 12.10 -12.33
CA TRP A 27 -11.26 10.74 -12.44
C TRP A 27 -11.80 10.02 -13.68
N LEU A 28 -13.12 10.02 -13.90
CA LEU A 28 -13.73 9.41 -15.09
C LEU A 28 -13.24 10.03 -16.39
N LYS A 29 -13.08 11.35 -16.45
CA LYS A 29 -12.54 12.07 -17.62
C LYS A 29 -11.09 11.69 -17.90
N ASN A 30 -10.28 11.42 -16.89
CA ASN A 30 -8.90 10.94 -17.09
C ASN A 30 -8.91 9.57 -17.78
N VAL A 31 -9.76 8.65 -17.33
CA VAL A 31 -9.92 7.31 -17.92
C VAL A 31 -10.43 7.41 -19.36
N GLU A 32 -11.45 8.24 -19.61
CA GLU A 32 -12.01 8.44 -20.95
C GLU A 32 -10.99 9.01 -21.93
N ARG A 33 -10.21 10.01 -21.51
CA ARG A 33 -9.14 10.61 -22.35
C ARG A 33 -8.04 9.61 -22.69
N ALA A 34 -7.75 8.68 -21.81
CA ALA A 34 -6.74 7.64 -22.01
C ALA A 34 -7.21 6.49 -22.90
N GLY A 35 -8.51 6.37 -23.21
CA GLY A 35 -9.05 5.32 -24.08
C GLY A 35 -10.23 4.55 -23.50
N GLY A 36 -10.75 4.94 -22.34
CA GLY A 36 -11.93 4.37 -21.74
C GLY A 36 -11.67 3.09 -20.94
N ARG A 37 -12.69 2.23 -20.83
CA ARG A 37 -12.73 1.09 -19.89
C ARG A 37 -11.59 0.06 -19.98
N ASN A 38 -10.94 -0.02 -21.13
CA ASN A 38 -9.89 -1.02 -21.36
C ASN A 38 -8.49 -0.43 -21.26
N VAL A 39 -8.36 0.79 -20.75
CA VAL A 39 -7.07 1.43 -20.61
C VAL A 39 -6.29 0.80 -19.45
N ASP A 40 -5.00 0.56 -19.70
CA ASP A 40 -4.05 0.19 -18.66
C ASP A 40 -3.83 1.38 -17.72
N GLN A 41 -3.88 1.16 -16.42
CA GLN A 41 -3.66 2.18 -15.38
C GLN A 41 -2.37 2.98 -15.57
N TRP A 42 -1.35 2.39 -16.20
CA TRP A 42 -0.06 3.00 -16.50
C TRP A 42 -0.11 4.00 -17.66
N SER A 43 -1.17 3.99 -18.43
CA SER A 43 -1.39 4.87 -19.59
C SER A 43 -2.32 6.04 -19.27
N VAL A 44 -2.88 6.08 -18.08
CA VAL A 44 -3.76 7.17 -17.65
C VAL A 44 -2.94 8.32 -17.10
N ASP A 45 -3.21 9.51 -17.60
CA ASP A 45 -2.67 10.76 -17.05
C ASP A 45 -3.57 11.23 -15.90
N TRP A 46 -3.26 10.77 -14.70
CA TRP A 46 -4.04 11.05 -13.51
C TRP A 46 -3.84 12.51 -13.05
N ASP A 47 -4.92 13.16 -12.65
CA ASP A 47 -4.87 14.53 -12.13
C ASP A 47 -4.29 14.55 -10.70
N GLU A 48 -3.13 15.17 -10.51
CA GLU A 48 -2.47 15.30 -9.20
C GLU A 48 -3.31 16.03 -8.15
N GLY A 49 -4.20 16.90 -8.59
CA GLY A 49 -5.12 17.60 -7.71
C GLY A 49 -6.26 16.74 -7.19
N ASN A 50 -6.46 15.55 -7.77
CA ASN A 50 -7.55 14.64 -7.41
C ASN A 50 -7.00 13.42 -6.69
N SER A 51 -6.90 13.51 -5.38
CA SER A 51 -6.31 12.48 -4.53
C SER A 51 -7.36 11.49 -4.02
N GLY A 52 -6.92 10.28 -3.82
CA GLY A 52 -7.69 9.17 -3.28
C GLY A 52 -6.78 8.01 -2.96
N GLY A 53 -7.35 6.82 -2.84
CA GLY A 53 -6.62 5.60 -2.55
C GLY A 53 -6.61 5.25 -1.08
N TYR A 54 -6.09 4.07 -0.78
CA TYR A 54 -6.15 3.49 0.54
C TYR A 54 -4.77 3.37 1.19
N SER A 55 -4.70 3.76 2.46
CA SER A 55 -3.56 3.49 3.33
C SER A 55 -4.00 3.48 4.78
N SER A 56 -3.53 2.51 5.54
CA SER A 56 -3.77 2.42 6.98
C SER A 56 -2.52 1.98 7.74
N LEU A 57 -2.37 2.51 8.95
CA LEU A 57 -1.43 1.97 9.93
C LEU A 57 -2.16 0.93 10.78
N ILE A 58 -1.59 -0.25 10.86
CA ILE A 58 -2.05 -1.33 11.72
C ILE A 58 -1.04 -1.47 12.88
N GLU A 59 -1.57 -1.43 14.11
CA GLU A 59 -0.78 -1.66 15.32
C GLU A 59 -1.39 -2.82 16.10
N THR A 60 -0.55 -3.76 16.52
CA THR A 60 -0.98 -4.89 17.35
C THR A 60 -0.24 -4.88 18.68
N GLU A 61 -0.94 -5.24 19.74
CA GLU A 61 -0.35 -5.48 21.07
C GLU A 61 -0.42 -6.97 21.38
N GLY A 62 0.72 -7.59 21.57
CA GLY A 62 0.84 -9.00 21.97
C GLY A 62 0.45 -9.23 23.43
N LEU A 63 0.16 -10.49 23.80
CA LEU A 63 -0.15 -10.86 25.19
C LEU A 63 1.03 -10.64 26.13
N ASP A 64 2.24 -10.62 25.60
CA ASP A 64 3.49 -10.32 26.31
C ASP A 64 3.80 -8.83 26.43
N GLY A 65 2.91 -7.96 25.90
CA GLY A 65 3.08 -6.52 25.88
C GLY A 65 3.96 -6.00 24.72
N SER A 66 4.40 -6.88 23.81
CA SER A 66 5.07 -6.43 22.58
C SER A 66 4.11 -5.64 21.70
N SER A 67 4.60 -4.60 21.03
CA SER A 67 3.85 -3.82 20.05
C SER A 67 4.50 -3.93 18.69
N ARG A 68 3.69 -4.10 17.65
CA ARG A 68 4.13 -4.19 16.26
C ARG A 68 3.29 -3.29 15.39
N LYS A 69 3.94 -2.72 14.35
CA LYS A 69 3.32 -1.78 13.43
C LYS A 69 3.63 -2.16 11.99
N PHE A 70 2.64 -2.07 11.13
CA PHE A 70 2.84 -2.19 9.69
C PHE A 70 1.88 -1.29 8.92
N LEU A 71 2.27 -0.93 7.71
CA LEU A 71 1.39 -0.22 6.78
C LEU A 71 0.65 -1.21 5.89
N LEU A 72 -0.62 -0.93 5.68
CA LEU A 72 -1.47 -1.57 4.69
C LEU A 72 -1.72 -0.57 3.58
N ASP A 73 -1.17 -0.84 2.39
CA ASP A 73 -1.19 0.01 1.21
C ASP A 73 -0.57 1.42 1.42
N SER A 74 -0.35 2.15 0.35
CA SER A 74 0.33 3.45 0.37
C SER A 74 -0.39 4.55 -0.40
N GLY A 75 -1.66 4.32 -0.79
CA GLY A 75 -2.42 5.29 -1.59
C GLY A 75 -1.84 5.50 -2.99
N TRP A 76 -2.16 6.65 -3.64
CA TRP A 76 -1.64 6.86 -4.99
C TRP A 76 -0.92 8.20 -5.20
N ASN A 77 -1.41 9.30 -4.70
CA ASN A 77 -0.80 10.62 -4.92
C ASN A 77 0.28 10.89 -3.88
N ASN A 78 1.53 11.00 -4.31
CA ASN A 78 2.65 11.18 -3.39
C ASN A 78 2.56 12.49 -2.58
N ALA A 79 2.14 13.61 -3.18
CA ALA A 79 2.04 14.88 -2.46
C ALA A 79 0.95 14.82 -1.38
N TYR A 80 -0.18 14.20 -1.68
CA TYR A 80 -1.24 13.97 -0.71
C TYR A 80 -0.80 13.02 0.40
N MET A 81 -0.15 11.91 0.04
CA MET A 81 0.32 10.91 1.00
C MET A 81 1.45 11.46 1.87
N ASP A 82 2.35 12.27 1.34
CA ASP A 82 3.38 12.97 2.13
C ASP A 82 2.72 13.82 3.23
N ALA A 83 1.73 14.64 2.87
CA ALA A 83 1.02 15.47 3.84
C ALA A 83 0.22 14.63 4.86
N ALA A 84 -0.39 13.54 4.43
CA ALA A 84 -1.12 12.62 5.31
C ALA A 84 -0.18 11.90 6.28
N PHE A 85 0.97 11.44 5.80
CA PHE A 85 1.98 10.76 6.63
C PHE A 85 2.60 11.71 7.66
N GLU A 86 2.91 12.96 7.27
CA GLU A 86 3.38 13.97 8.20
C GLU A 86 2.34 14.24 9.30
N ARG A 87 1.08 14.43 8.92
CA ARG A 87 -0.02 14.70 9.87
C ARG A 87 -0.18 13.59 10.91
N GLU A 88 -0.06 12.32 10.48
CA GLU A 88 -0.21 11.14 11.36
C GLU A 88 1.13 10.67 11.97
N GLY A 89 2.25 11.33 11.65
CA GLY A 89 3.58 10.98 12.16
C GLY A 89 4.17 9.70 11.57
N ILE A 90 3.62 9.21 10.46
CA ILE A 90 4.05 7.98 9.79
C ILE A 90 5.47 8.13 9.21
N ASP A 91 5.78 9.29 8.64
CA ASP A 91 7.10 9.66 8.14
C ASP A 91 8.19 9.49 9.20
N ALA A 92 7.92 9.99 10.40
CA ALA A 92 8.83 9.86 11.54
C ALA A 92 8.94 8.40 12.03
N MET A 93 7.84 7.63 12.03
CA MET A 93 7.86 6.20 12.38
C MET A 93 8.68 5.39 11.37
N LEU A 94 8.53 5.66 10.07
CA LEU A 94 9.33 5.04 9.00
C LEU A 94 10.81 5.36 9.18
N ALA A 95 11.17 6.63 9.40
CA ALA A 95 12.56 7.05 9.59
C ALA A 95 13.21 6.41 10.82
N ARG A 96 12.42 6.14 11.87
CA ARG A 96 12.89 5.44 13.08
C ARG A 96 12.80 3.91 13.00
N ARG A 97 12.33 3.36 11.87
CA ARG A 97 12.11 1.92 11.66
C ARG A 97 11.14 1.30 12.68
N GLU A 98 10.14 2.06 13.10
CA GLU A 98 9.08 1.55 13.97
C GLU A 98 8.03 0.76 13.20
N ILE A 99 7.92 1.00 11.88
CA ILE A 99 7.04 0.27 10.96
C ILE A 99 7.87 -0.86 10.34
N GLU A 100 7.46 -2.10 10.58
CA GLU A 100 8.23 -3.29 10.23
C GLU A 100 8.16 -3.62 8.75
N PHE A 101 6.99 -3.43 8.14
CA PHE A 101 6.78 -3.71 6.72
C PHE A 101 5.62 -2.89 6.13
N LEU A 102 5.62 -2.78 4.82
CA LEU A 102 4.48 -2.36 4.01
C LEU A 102 3.87 -3.59 3.37
N TYR A 103 2.58 -3.80 3.59
CA TYR A 103 1.79 -4.80 2.88
C TYR A 103 0.98 -4.13 1.78
N VAL A 104 1.21 -4.50 0.53
CA VAL A 104 0.41 -4.03 -0.62
C VAL A 104 -0.61 -5.11 -0.96
N THR A 105 -1.88 -4.78 -0.84
CA THR A 105 -2.97 -5.75 -1.00
C THR A 105 -3.08 -6.27 -2.43
N HIS A 106 -2.96 -5.39 -3.42
CA HIS A 106 -3.02 -5.74 -4.84
C HIS A 106 -2.45 -4.62 -5.73
N GLU A 107 -2.30 -4.91 -7.02
CA GLU A 107 -1.66 -4.04 -7.99
C GLU A 107 -2.65 -3.07 -8.66
N HIS A 108 -3.40 -2.29 -7.88
CA HIS A 108 -4.12 -1.13 -8.40
C HIS A 108 -3.43 0.16 -7.95
N PHE A 109 -3.43 1.16 -8.84
CA PHE A 109 -2.68 2.40 -8.65
C PHE A 109 -3.03 3.15 -7.36
N ASP A 110 -4.28 3.09 -6.93
CA ASP A 110 -4.80 3.72 -5.72
C ASP A 110 -4.38 3.01 -4.41
N HIS A 111 -3.66 1.90 -4.51
CA HIS A 111 -3.10 1.16 -3.38
C HIS A 111 -1.58 1.28 -3.24
N TYR A 112 -0.84 1.60 -4.31
CA TYR A 112 0.62 1.60 -4.21
C TYR A 112 1.38 2.64 -5.05
N PHE A 113 0.73 3.45 -5.90
CA PHE A 113 1.43 4.52 -6.62
C PHE A 113 2.00 5.59 -5.69
N GLY A 114 1.45 5.74 -4.47
CA GLY A 114 1.99 6.58 -3.39
C GLY A 114 3.25 6.03 -2.69
N ILE A 115 3.84 4.96 -3.24
CA ILE A 115 5.00 4.26 -2.62
C ILE A 115 6.21 5.17 -2.38
N ALA A 116 6.40 6.23 -3.16
CA ALA A 116 7.51 7.16 -2.96
C ALA A 116 7.44 7.86 -1.62
N SER A 117 6.24 8.10 -1.08
CA SER A 117 6.04 8.68 0.26
C SER A 117 6.51 7.76 1.38
N VAL A 118 6.40 6.44 1.18
CA VAL A 118 6.96 5.44 2.11
C VAL A 118 8.49 5.38 1.96
N LEU A 119 8.99 5.22 0.72
CA LEU A 119 10.40 4.95 0.47
C LEU A 119 11.30 6.16 0.68
N ARG A 120 10.75 7.37 0.70
CA ARG A 120 11.48 8.60 1.07
C ARG A 120 12.03 8.51 2.49
N HIS A 121 11.28 7.91 3.40
CA HIS A 121 11.59 7.85 4.83
C HIS A 121 12.05 6.46 5.30
N GLY A 122 11.63 5.40 4.60
CA GLY A 122 11.96 4.01 4.88
C GLY A 122 12.36 3.25 3.62
N PRO A 123 13.49 3.60 2.93
CA PRO A 123 13.86 2.96 1.66
C PRO A 123 14.20 1.47 1.81
N ASP A 124 14.53 1.02 3.00
CA ASP A 124 14.89 -0.35 3.34
C ASP A 124 13.78 -1.14 4.04
N ILE A 125 12.54 -0.59 4.07
CA ILE A 125 11.39 -1.30 4.63
C ILE A 125 11.13 -2.61 3.87
N THR A 126 10.74 -3.66 4.58
CA THR A 126 10.24 -4.87 3.92
C THR A 126 8.92 -4.57 3.23
N ILE A 127 8.81 -4.92 1.95
CA ILE A 127 7.56 -4.79 1.19
C ILE A 127 7.03 -6.19 0.87
N MET A 128 5.77 -6.43 1.22
CA MET A 128 5.06 -7.65 0.88
C MET A 128 4.07 -7.38 -0.24
N ILE A 129 4.18 -8.13 -1.34
CA ILE A 129 3.32 -7.99 -2.52
C ILE A 129 2.76 -9.35 -2.95
N PRO A 130 1.57 -9.40 -3.56
CA PRO A 130 1.08 -10.60 -4.24
C PRO A 130 2.05 -11.09 -5.32
N ASN A 131 2.14 -12.41 -5.49
CA ASN A 131 2.98 -13.00 -6.55
C ASN A 131 2.43 -12.75 -7.97
N THR A 132 1.21 -12.23 -8.07
CA THR A 132 0.54 -11.80 -9.30
C THR A 132 0.96 -10.43 -9.80
N PHE A 133 1.76 -9.68 -9.04
CA PHE A 133 2.29 -8.38 -9.47
C PHE A 133 2.99 -8.47 -10.82
N HIS A 134 2.64 -7.58 -11.75
CA HIS A 134 3.24 -7.50 -13.07
C HIS A 134 4.63 -6.85 -13.03
N GLU A 135 5.36 -6.99 -14.13
CA GLU A 135 6.71 -6.45 -14.26
C GLU A 135 6.76 -4.92 -14.03
N LYS A 136 5.76 -4.18 -14.53
CA LYS A 136 5.69 -2.73 -14.35
C LYS A 136 5.62 -2.33 -12.87
N GLY A 137 4.85 -3.04 -12.05
CA GLY A 137 4.80 -2.82 -10.61
C GLY A 137 6.15 -3.06 -9.93
N HIS A 138 6.86 -4.12 -10.32
CA HIS A 138 8.23 -4.35 -9.84
C HIS A 138 9.19 -3.24 -10.27
N MET A 139 9.07 -2.75 -11.51
CA MET A 139 9.89 -1.64 -11.99
C MET A 139 9.63 -0.35 -11.21
N LEU A 140 8.36 -0.06 -10.87
CA LEU A 140 8.01 1.09 -10.04
C LEU A 140 8.71 1.02 -8.68
N LEU A 141 8.65 -0.11 -8.00
CA LEU A 141 9.32 -0.31 -6.71
C LEU A 141 10.84 -0.12 -6.80
N LYS A 142 11.43 -0.45 -7.95
CA LYS A 142 12.87 -0.25 -8.23
C LYS A 142 13.24 1.18 -8.67
N GLY A 143 12.29 2.11 -8.66
CA GLY A 143 12.55 3.50 -9.01
C GLY A 143 12.33 3.85 -10.48
N ALA A 144 11.70 2.98 -11.28
CA ALA A 144 11.32 3.34 -12.63
C ALA A 144 10.27 4.46 -12.64
N ARG A 145 10.33 5.28 -13.69
CA ARG A 145 9.33 6.31 -13.95
C ARG A 145 8.57 5.95 -15.21
N PHE A 146 7.27 6.12 -15.16
CA PHE A 146 6.38 5.89 -16.28
C PHE A 146 5.84 7.22 -16.83
N PRO A 147 5.52 7.31 -18.14
CA PRO A 147 4.98 8.54 -18.74
C PRO A 147 3.65 9.01 -18.13
N SER A 148 2.84 8.09 -17.59
CA SER A 148 1.70 8.42 -16.75
C SER A 148 2.22 9.01 -15.44
N SER A 149 2.37 10.28 -15.43
CA SER A 149 2.97 11.25 -14.56
C SER A 149 3.19 10.90 -13.09
N HIS A 150 2.29 10.09 -12.49
CA HIS A 150 2.26 9.86 -11.04
C HIS A 150 2.86 8.52 -10.63
N ALA A 151 3.07 7.61 -11.60
CA ALA A 151 3.75 6.34 -11.38
C ALA A 151 5.27 6.51 -11.43
N GLY A 152 5.81 7.51 -10.74
CA GLY A 152 7.24 7.75 -10.66
C GLY A 152 7.72 7.60 -9.24
N ASN A 153 8.65 6.69 -9.01
CA ASN A 153 9.30 6.57 -7.73
C ASN A 153 10.73 7.09 -7.79
N ALA A 154 10.98 8.23 -7.15
CA ALA A 154 12.32 8.81 -7.07
C ALA A 154 13.19 8.15 -5.97
N PHE A 155 12.61 7.30 -5.15
CA PHE A 155 13.23 6.62 -4.02
C PHE A 155 13.15 5.10 -4.24
N PRO A 156 14.15 4.47 -4.87
CA PRO A 156 14.11 3.04 -5.14
C PRO A 156 14.11 2.23 -3.84
N HIS A 157 13.35 1.15 -3.84
CA HIS A 157 13.31 0.21 -2.74
C HIS A 157 14.62 -0.57 -2.64
N THR A 158 15.22 -0.59 -1.46
CA THR A 158 16.48 -1.29 -1.15
C THR A 158 16.34 -2.41 -0.13
N GLY A 159 15.15 -2.57 0.46
CA GLY A 159 14.84 -3.61 1.43
C GLY A 159 14.45 -4.94 0.80
N GLU A 160 13.89 -5.81 1.61
CA GLU A 160 13.39 -7.09 1.15
C GLU A 160 12.04 -6.93 0.43
N LEU A 161 11.89 -7.61 -0.70
CA LEU A 161 10.63 -7.74 -1.42
C LEU A 161 10.11 -9.17 -1.26
N VAL A 162 9.10 -9.35 -0.42
CA VAL A 162 8.47 -10.64 -0.16
C VAL A 162 7.28 -10.82 -1.10
N ARG A 163 7.27 -11.92 -1.84
CA ARG A 163 6.13 -12.29 -2.70
C ARG A 163 5.33 -13.39 -2.03
N HIS A 164 4.02 -13.21 -1.96
CA HIS A 164 3.12 -14.17 -1.34
C HIS A 164 2.01 -14.63 -2.29
N ASP A 165 1.37 -15.75 -1.96
CA ASP A 165 0.19 -16.20 -2.66
C ASP A 165 -0.99 -15.25 -2.35
N PRO A 166 -1.67 -14.69 -3.37
CA PRO A 166 -2.77 -13.76 -3.14
C PRO A 166 -3.99 -14.44 -2.49
N ASP A 167 -4.14 -15.75 -2.64
CA ASP A 167 -5.30 -16.46 -2.11
C ASP A 167 -5.20 -16.71 -0.59
N ILE A 168 -3.96 -16.73 -0.04
CA ILE A 168 -3.74 -17.01 1.38
C ILE A 168 -2.55 -16.18 1.89
N VAL A 169 -2.82 -15.19 2.71
CA VAL A 169 -1.79 -14.44 3.40
C VAL A 169 -1.77 -14.81 4.87
N TYR A 170 -0.71 -15.48 5.27
CA TYR A 170 -0.44 -15.77 6.67
C TYR A 170 0.69 -14.86 7.17
N LEU A 171 0.35 -13.88 7.97
CA LEU A 171 1.33 -13.13 8.74
C LEU A 171 1.45 -13.80 10.12
N LEU A 172 2.20 -14.90 10.18
CA LEU A 172 2.47 -15.59 11.43
C LEU A 172 3.62 -14.89 12.15
N TYR A 173 3.25 -14.17 13.20
CA TYR A 173 4.22 -13.63 14.14
C TYR A 173 4.07 -14.37 15.46
N PRO A 174 5.12 -14.98 16.00
CA PRO A 174 5.06 -15.58 17.33
C PRO A 174 4.61 -14.54 18.37
N GLY A 175 3.50 -14.84 19.06
CA GLY A 175 2.93 -13.97 20.09
C GLY A 175 2.08 -12.79 19.60
N CYS A 176 1.80 -12.68 18.30
CA CYS A 176 0.92 -11.65 17.73
C CYS A 176 -0.25 -12.29 16.98
N ALA A 177 -1.36 -11.54 16.84
CA ALA A 177 -2.43 -11.93 15.95
C ALA A 177 -1.91 -12.05 14.52
N SER A 178 -2.34 -13.07 13.82
CA SER A 178 -2.27 -13.09 12.38
C SER A 178 -3.51 -12.38 11.84
N VAL A 179 -3.32 -11.56 10.84
CA VAL A 179 -4.43 -11.05 10.04
C VAL A 179 -4.55 -11.97 8.84
N THR A 180 -5.62 -12.75 8.79
CA THR A 180 -5.95 -13.55 7.61
C THR A 180 -6.85 -12.71 6.74
N PHE A 181 -6.37 -12.31 5.57
CA PHE A 181 -7.23 -11.79 4.52
C PHE A 181 -7.65 -12.98 3.66
N ASP A 182 -8.90 -13.41 3.80
CA ASP A 182 -9.50 -14.36 2.87
C ASP A 182 -9.91 -13.56 1.62
N LEU A 183 -9.09 -13.64 0.59
CA LEU A 183 -9.32 -12.99 -0.69
C LEU A 183 -10.23 -13.81 -1.62
N ASP A 184 -11.05 -14.69 -1.07
CA ASP A 184 -12.04 -15.49 -1.81
C ASP A 184 -13.17 -14.61 -2.42
N VAL A 185 -12.99 -13.31 -2.42
CA VAL A 185 -13.85 -12.39 -3.15
C VAL A 185 -13.16 -12.10 -4.49
N PRO A 186 -13.66 -12.60 -5.61
CA PRO A 186 -13.20 -12.17 -6.91
C PRO A 186 -13.44 -10.65 -6.95
N PHE A 187 -12.36 -9.87 -6.99
CA PHE A 187 -12.47 -8.45 -7.24
C PHE A 187 -13.10 -8.29 -8.63
N GLY A 188 -14.43 -8.13 -8.62
CA GLY A 188 -15.16 -7.74 -9.81
C GLY A 188 -14.65 -6.35 -10.22
N VAL A 189 -14.10 -6.33 -11.41
CA VAL A 189 -13.73 -5.14 -12.17
C VAL A 189 -14.98 -4.29 -12.42
#